data_bca4f63b4f75452601f26dd16a0539ea
#
_entry.id   bca4f63b4f75452601f26dd16a0539ea
#
_cell.length_a   1.000
_cell.length_b   1.000
_cell.length_c   1.000
_cell.angle_alpha   90.00
_cell.angle_beta   90.00
_cell.angle_gamma   90.00
#
_symmetry.space_group_name_H-M   'P 1'
#
loop_
_entity.id
_entity.type
_entity.pdbx_description
1 polymer ?
#
loop_
_entity_poly.entity_id
_entity_poly.type
_entity_poly.pdbx_seq_one_letter_code
_entity_poly.pdbx_strand_id
1 'polypeptide(L)'
;MPKPQDDPKTLLIVGDPALSRSLMQLVLNKLHYAVCCASTAAEARRAARRTPFALVLVALNLPDGSGLELGGWLRREVRALDGVPILVFGDAWDEARARDACKEAGLQGYLAKPLSIGRLLGTIRELIQQGGSAEPADGEPPLPFRGRELMDPPIDLDRLAEIADGDRQLVTEIGSLYLATAGRYLEDMRRAMDDDAELERLAHALKGASRNVGAERVAELAEAAETRGIDEAGVELLEQAVEEVRHFFEETLGAGRRDGDSA
;
A
#
# COMPACT_ATOMS: atom_id res chain seq x y z
N MET A 1 8.54 2.90 -39.47
CA MET A 1 7.93 1.80 -38.70
C MET A 1 7.68 2.34 -37.30
N PRO A 2 6.44 2.37 -36.81
CA PRO A 2 6.18 2.73 -35.43
C PRO A 2 6.86 1.69 -34.53
N LYS A 3 7.54 2.13 -33.43
CA LYS A 3 8.03 1.25 -32.36
C LYS A 3 6.85 0.42 -31.86
N PRO A 4 7.02 -0.88 -31.52
CA PRO A 4 5.98 -1.62 -30.87
C PRO A 4 5.60 -0.86 -29.60
N GLN A 5 4.32 -0.47 -29.48
CA GLN A 5 3.73 -0.02 -28.24
C GLN A 5 3.89 -1.20 -27.30
N ASP A 6 4.73 -1.03 -26.25
CA ASP A 6 4.80 -1.99 -25.15
C ASP A 6 3.40 -2.07 -24.54
N ASP A 7 2.74 -3.20 -24.71
CA ASP A 7 1.50 -3.49 -23.99
C ASP A 7 1.76 -3.30 -22.48
N PRO A 8 0.86 -2.65 -21.73
CA PRO A 8 1.09 -2.38 -20.33
C PRO A 8 1.33 -3.69 -19.59
N LYS A 9 2.48 -3.78 -18.90
CA LYS A 9 2.81 -4.96 -18.10
C LYS A 9 1.76 -5.13 -17.00
N THR A 10 1.12 -6.29 -16.93
CA THR A 10 0.07 -6.55 -15.96
C THR A 10 0.65 -7.11 -14.66
N LEU A 11 0.27 -6.54 -13.53
CA LEU A 11 0.65 -6.97 -12.18
C LEU A 11 -0.54 -7.61 -11.48
N LEU A 12 -0.30 -8.67 -10.70
CA LEU A 12 -1.31 -9.29 -9.84
C LEU A 12 -1.07 -8.88 -8.39
N ILE A 13 -2.08 -8.32 -7.73
CA ILE A 13 -2.06 -7.95 -6.31
C ILE A 13 -3.09 -8.79 -5.57
N VAL A 14 -2.66 -9.50 -4.51
CA VAL A 14 -3.51 -10.44 -3.78
C VAL A 14 -3.60 -10.08 -2.30
N GLY A 15 -4.82 -9.99 -1.79
CA GLY A 15 -5.11 -10.01 -0.35
C GLY A 15 -4.83 -8.71 0.40
N ASP A 16 -4.78 -7.55 -0.26
CA ASP A 16 -4.56 -6.28 0.44
C ASP A 16 -5.88 -5.57 0.80
N PRO A 17 -5.98 -4.87 1.94
CA PRO A 17 -7.11 -4.02 2.28
C PRO A 17 -7.43 -3.00 1.18
N ALA A 18 -8.70 -2.65 1.05
CA ALA A 18 -9.24 -1.90 -0.09
C ALA A 18 -8.49 -0.57 -0.38
N LEU A 19 -7.98 0.13 0.65
CA LEU A 19 -7.28 1.41 0.46
C LEU A 19 -5.87 1.23 -0.10
N SER A 20 -5.05 0.38 0.50
CA SER A 20 -3.69 0.11 -0.02
C SER A 20 -3.76 -0.41 -1.45
N ARG A 21 -4.77 -1.22 -1.77
CA ARG A 21 -5.04 -1.69 -3.13
C ARG A 21 -5.39 -0.54 -4.06
N SER A 22 -6.26 0.36 -3.66
CA SER A 22 -6.70 1.50 -4.49
C SER A 22 -5.57 2.49 -4.74
N LEU A 23 -4.78 2.81 -3.71
CA LEU A 23 -3.58 3.66 -3.84
C LEU A 23 -2.55 3.02 -4.78
N MET A 24 -2.24 1.76 -4.55
CA MET A 24 -1.28 1.02 -5.36
C MET A 24 -1.75 0.92 -6.81
N GLN A 25 -3.03 0.65 -7.03
CA GLN A 25 -3.63 0.62 -8.37
C GLN A 25 -3.56 1.98 -9.07
N LEU A 26 -3.85 3.07 -8.37
CA LEU A 26 -3.76 4.43 -8.91
C LEU A 26 -2.33 4.74 -9.38
N VAL A 27 -1.34 4.54 -8.49
CA VAL A 27 0.06 4.84 -8.79
C VAL A 27 0.61 3.95 -9.90
N LEU A 28 0.33 2.65 -9.87
CA LEU A 28 0.80 1.72 -10.90
C LEU A 28 0.15 1.99 -12.27
N ASN A 29 -1.14 2.35 -12.30
CA ASN A 29 -1.81 2.72 -13.55
C ASN A 29 -1.21 3.98 -14.18
N LYS A 30 -0.86 4.99 -13.38
CA LYS A 30 -0.17 6.20 -13.86
C LYS A 30 1.23 5.90 -14.40
N LEU A 31 1.88 4.86 -13.89
CA LEU A 31 3.18 4.37 -14.39
C LEU A 31 3.04 3.36 -15.54
N HIS A 32 1.88 3.31 -16.19
CA HIS A 32 1.58 2.41 -17.31
C HIS A 32 1.67 0.91 -16.99
N TYR A 33 1.42 0.52 -15.72
CA TYR A 33 1.18 -0.87 -15.36
C TYR A 33 -0.32 -1.15 -15.28
N ALA A 34 -0.78 -2.21 -15.90
CA ALA A 34 -2.12 -2.73 -15.66
C ALA A 34 -2.16 -3.52 -14.34
N VAL A 35 -3.20 -3.37 -13.53
CA VAL A 35 -3.31 -4.03 -12.23
C VAL A 35 -4.54 -4.93 -12.18
N CYS A 36 -4.31 -6.20 -11.87
CA CYS A 36 -5.35 -7.17 -11.56
C CYS A 36 -5.35 -7.42 -10.04
N CYS A 37 -6.49 -7.26 -9.40
CA CYS A 37 -6.64 -7.48 -7.96
C CYS A 37 -7.39 -8.77 -7.67
N ALA A 38 -6.94 -9.52 -6.66
CA ALA A 38 -7.61 -10.66 -6.09
C ALA A 38 -7.68 -10.51 -4.56
N SER A 39 -8.83 -10.77 -3.96
CA SER A 39 -9.00 -10.66 -2.50
C SER A 39 -8.66 -11.96 -1.77
N THR A 40 -8.63 -13.09 -2.49
CA THR A 40 -8.42 -14.42 -1.93
C THR A 40 -7.42 -15.23 -2.76
N ALA A 41 -6.84 -16.28 -2.16
CA ALA A 41 -6.00 -17.23 -2.88
C ALA A 41 -6.77 -17.93 -4.02
N ALA A 42 -8.03 -18.24 -3.81
CA ALA A 42 -8.87 -18.87 -4.82
C ALA A 42 -9.07 -17.97 -6.05
N GLU A 43 -9.28 -16.66 -5.85
CA GLU A 43 -9.36 -15.68 -6.95
C GLU A 43 -8.03 -15.54 -7.68
N ALA A 44 -6.92 -15.43 -6.94
CA ALA A 44 -5.58 -15.33 -7.50
C ALA A 44 -5.24 -16.54 -8.38
N ARG A 45 -5.54 -17.76 -7.94
CA ARG A 45 -5.35 -18.98 -8.72
C ARG A 45 -6.15 -18.96 -10.03
N ARG A 46 -7.39 -18.45 -10.01
CA ARG A 46 -8.21 -18.31 -11.24
C ARG A 46 -7.62 -17.27 -12.19
N ALA A 47 -7.18 -16.11 -11.67
CA ALA A 47 -6.58 -15.05 -12.47
C ALA A 47 -5.27 -15.51 -13.12
N ALA A 48 -4.37 -16.16 -12.36
CA ALA A 48 -3.07 -16.63 -12.82
C ALA A 48 -3.14 -17.68 -13.94
N ARG A 49 -4.23 -18.42 -14.06
CA ARG A 49 -4.45 -19.38 -15.16
C ARG A 49 -4.95 -18.75 -16.46
N ARG A 50 -5.42 -17.49 -16.40
CA ARG A 50 -6.09 -16.82 -17.53
C ARG A 50 -5.29 -15.66 -18.11
N THR A 51 -4.45 -15.04 -17.30
CA THR A 51 -3.75 -13.80 -17.64
C THR A 51 -2.26 -13.96 -17.37
N PRO A 52 -1.38 -13.61 -18.33
CA PRO A 52 0.04 -13.50 -18.04
C PRO A 52 0.31 -12.28 -17.17
N PHE A 53 1.18 -12.42 -16.17
CA PHE A 53 1.59 -11.35 -15.28
C PHE A 53 3.08 -11.09 -15.39
N ALA A 54 3.48 -9.82 -15.22
CA ALA A 54 4.89 -9.42 -15.18
C ALA A 54 5.46 -9.45 -13.75
N LEU A 55 4.59 -9.41 -12.72
CA LEU A 55 4.94 -9.51 -11.32
C LEU A 55 3.70 -9.90 -10.50
N VAL A 56 3.89 -10.62 -9.40
CA VAL A 56 2.84 -10.98 -8.46
C VAL A 56 3.21 -10.48 -7.07
N LEU A 57 2.30 -9.73 -6.43
CA LEU A 57 2.38 -9.28 -5.04
C LEU A 57 1.34 -10.03 -4.22
N VAL A 58 1.75 -10.71 -3.16
CA VAL A 58 0.86 -11.53 -2.34
C VAL A 58 0.95 -11.12 -0.88
N ALA A 59 -0.17 -10.76 -0.25
CA ALA A 59 -0.20 -10.54 1.19
C ALA A 59 0.10 -11.84 1.94
N LEU A 60 0.92 -11.75 3.01
CA LEU A 60 1.31 -12.90 3.84
C LEU A 60 0.10 -13.64 4.39
N ASN A 61 -0.88 -12.90 4.89
CA ASN A 61 -2.13 -13.41 5.43
C ASN A 61 -3.27 -13.14 4.45
N LEU A 62 -3.96 -14.20 4.03
CA LEU A 62 -5.13 -14.13 3.16
C LEU A 62 -6.36 -14.63 3.91
N PRO A 63 -7.56 -14.18 3.54
CA PRO A 63 -8.80 -14.65 4.19
C PRO A 63 -9.01 -16.17 4.09
N ASP A 64 -8.47 -16.80 3.04
CA ASP A 64 -8.63 -18.22 2.73
C ASP A 64 -7.31 -19.01 2.78
N GLY A 65 -6.25 -18.48 3.46
CA GLY A 65 -5.00 -19.20 3.65
C GLY A 65 -3.74 -18.35 3.74
N SER A 66 -2.59 -18.97 3.48
CA SER A 66 -1.27 -18.34 3.55
C SER A 66 -0.81 -17.83 2.17
N GLY A 67 -0.28 -16.59 2.15
CA GLY A 67 0.34 -16.03 0.96
C GLY A 67 1.60 -16.78 0.53
N LEU A 68 2.37 -17.34 1.47
CA LEU A 68 3.52 -18.18 1.17
C LEU A 68 3.10 -19.48 0.44
N GLU A 69 2.03 -20.13 0.93
CA GLU A 69 1.50 -21.33 0.29
C GLU A 69 0.96 -21.03 -1.10
N LEU A 70 0.25 -19.91 -1.26
CA LEU A 70 -0.23 -19.46 -2.56
C LEU A 70 0.93 -19.19 -3.51
N GLY A 71 1.94 -18.42 -3.08
CA GLY A 71 3.13 -18.10 -3.88
C GLY A 71 3.86 -19.37 -4.35
N GLY A 72 4.12 -20.30 -3.43
CA GLY A 72 4.73 -21.60 -3.74
C GLY A 72 3.88 -22.45 -4.71
N TRP A 73 2.55 -22.42 -4.56
CA TRP A 73 1.64 -23.06 -5.50
C TRP A 73 1.70 -22.41 -6.89
N LEU A 74 1.64 -21.09 -6.98
CA LEU A 74 1.75 -20.34 -8.23
C LEU A 74 3.04 -20.67 -8.96
N ARG A 75 4.16 -20.75 -8.24
CA ARG A 75 5.47 -21.10 -8.80
C ARG A 75 5.52 -22.52 -9.39
N ARG A 76 4.89 -23.48 -8.75
CA ARG A 76 4.92 -24.89 -9.19
C ARG A 76 3.89 -25.21 -10.26
N GLU A 77 2.69 -24.63 -10.17
CA GLU A 77 1.53 -25.09 -10.95
C GLU A 77 1.21 -24.21 -12.16
N VAL A 78 1.77 -22.97 -12.23
CA VAL A 78 1.42 -22.01 -13.28
C VAL A 78 2.65 -21.71 -14.14
N ARG A 79 2.84 -22.48 -15.22
CA ARG A 79 3.98 -22.30 -16.15
C ARG A 79 4.10 -20.91 -16.74
N ALA A 80 2.99 -20.19 -16.91
CA ALA A 80 3.00 -18.79 -17.36
C ALA A 80 3.71 -17.84 -16.39
N LEU A 81 3.97 -18.27 -15.16
CA LEU A 81 4.71 -17.54 -14.14
C LEU A 81 6.17 -18.01 -13.98
N ASP A 82 6.66 -18.87 -14.87
CA ASP A 82 8.08 -19.26 -14.87
C ASP A 82 8.95 -18.03 -15.09
N GLY A 83 9.86 -17.74 -14.13
CA GLY A 83 10.70 -16.53 -14.16
C GLY A 83 10.01 -15.22 -13.76
N VAL A 84 8.69 -15.22 -13.58
CA VAL A 84 7.96 -14.01 -13.11
C VAL A 84 8.23 -13.80 -11.63
N PRO A 85 8.63 -12.57 -11.19
CA PRO A 85 8.84 -12.31 -9.77
C PRO A 85 7.54 -12.42 -8.97
N ILE A 86 7.63 -13.13 -7.85
CA ILE A 86 6.56 -13.26 -6.85
C ILE A 86 7.09 -12.75 -5.52
N LEU A 87 6.52 -11.67 -5.00
CA LEU A 87 6.86 -11.06 -3.72
C LEU A 87 5.75 -11.30 -2.71
N VAL A 88 6.11 -11.61 -1.47
CA VAL A 88 5.18 -11.65 -0.35
C VAL A 88 5.34 -10.39 0.47
N PHE A 89 4.24 -9.81 0.94
CA PHE A 89 4.28 -8.63 1.81
C PHE A 89 3.35 -8.79 3.01
N GLY A 90 3.71 -8.18 4.14
CA GLY A 90 2.88 -8.26 5.33
C GLY A 90 3.59 -7.88 6.62
N ASP A 91 2.89 -8.11 7.73
CA ASP A 91 3.42 -7.97 9.08
C ASP A 91 3.96 -9.33 9.53
N ALA A 92 5.29 -9.48 9.56
CA ALA A 92 5.93 -10.65 10.13
C ALA A 92 6.63 -10.25 11.44
N TRP A 93 6.38 -11.01 12.50
CA TRP A 93 7.09 -10.82 13.77
C TRP A 93 8.59 -11.16 13.67
N ASP A 94 8.98 -11.91 12.62
CA ASP A 94 10.36 -12.27 12.28
C ASP A 94 10.54 -12.18 10.76
N GLU A 95 11.07 -11.04 10.31
CA GLU A 95 11.30 -10.78 8.88
C GLU A 95 12.36 -11.69 8.27
N ALA A 96 13.41 -12.03 9.02
CA ALA A 96 14.47 -12.91 8.51
C ALA A 96 13.89 -14.29 8.18
N ARG A 97 13.07 -14.82 9.09
CA ARG A 97 12.37 -16.09 8.89
C ARG A 97 11.36 -16.04 7.73
N ALA A 98 10.67 -14.90 7.57
CA ALA A 98 9.76 -14.72 6.44
C ALA A 98 10.50 -14.69 5.11
N ARG A 99 11.67 -14.05 5.03
CA ARG A 99 12.55 -14.06 3.85
C ARG A 99 13.06 -15.47 3.53
N ASP A 100 13.52 -16.21 4.54
CA ASP A 100 13.99 -17.59 4.33
C ASP A 100 12.86 -18.49 3.83
N ALA A 101 11.66 -18.39 4.40
CA ALA A 101 10.50 -19.12 3.91
C ALA A 101 10.11 -18.76 2.46
N CYS A 102 10.26 -17.48 2.07
CA CYS A 102 10.09 -17.09 0.67
C CYS A 102 11.13 -17.76 -0.23
N LYS A 103 12.42 -17.78 0.14
CA LYS A 103 13.48 -18.45 -0.62
C LYS A 103 13.22 -19.95 -0.78
N GLU A 104 12.84 -20.62 0.30
CA GLU A 104 12.47 -22.05 0.29
C GLU A 104 11.27 -22.33 -0.63
N ALA A 105 10.31 -21.43 -0.69
CA ALA A 105 9.15 -21.53 -1.59
C ALA A 105 9.45 -21.14 -3.04
N GLY A 106 10.68 -20.71 -3.37
CA GLY A 106 11.09 -20.26 -4.71
C GLY A 106 10.55 -18.89 -5.10
N LEU A 107 10.31 -18.02 -4.10
CA LEU A 107 9.80 -16.66 -4.28
C LEU A 107 10.96 -15.66 -4.22
N GLN A 108 10.79 -14.47 -4.83
CA GLN A 108 11.84 -13.47 -4.93
C GLN A 108 12.13 -12.74 -3.61
N GLY A 109 11.18 -12.69 -2.68
CA GLY A 109 11.45 -12.12 -1.38
C GLY A 109 10.21 -11.69 -0.59
N TYR A 110 10.49 -11.04 0.55
CA TYR A 110 9.49 -10.54 1.49
C TYR A 110 9.65 -9.04 1.67
N LEU A 111 8.53 -8.33 1.70
CA LEU A 111 8.44 -6.90 1.99
C LEU A 111 7.66 -6.68 3.28
N ALA A 112 8.31 -6.13 4.30
CA ALA A 112 7.66 -5.80 5.55
C ALA A 112 6.72 -4.60 5.41
N LYS A 113 5.58 -4.62 6.11
CA LYS A 113 4.75 -3.44 6.33
C LYS A 113 5.36 -2.54 7.42
N PRO A 114 5.21 -1.21 7.35
CA PRO A 114 4.45 -0.45 6.36
C PRO A 114 5.13 -0.45 4.98
N LEU A 115 4.37 -0.77 3.96
CA LEU A 115 4.86 -0.83 2.58
C LEU A 115 4.85 0.58 1.99
N SER A 116 5.98 1.28 2.02
CA SER A 116 6.05 2.57 1.33
C SER A 116 5.92 2.36 -0.18
N ILE A 117 5.10 3.18 -0.83
CA ILE A 117 4.84 3.07 -2.26
C ILE A 117 6.14 3.28 -3.04
N GLY A 118 7.00 4.24 -2.62
CA GLY A 118 8.30 4.49 -3.26
C GLY A 118 9.21 3.25 -3.23
N ARG A 119 9.33 2.58 -2.07
CA ARG A 119 10.11 1.32 -1.96
C ARG A 119 9.53 0.22 -2.84
N LEU A 120 8.21 0.08 -2.85
CA LEU A 120 7.54 -0.90 -3.70
C LEU A 120 7.81 -0.65 -5.17
N LEU A 121 7.69 0.61 -5.64
CA LEU A 121 7.95 0.98 -7.02
C LEU A 121 9.42 0.76 -7.41
N GLY A 122 10.36 1.08 -6.53
CA GLY A 122 11.78 0.77 -6.72
C GLY A 122 11.99 -0.72 -6.95
N THR A 123 11.47 -1.56 -6.05
CA THR A 123 11.56 -3.02 -6.15
C THR A 123 10.87 -3.55 -7.44
N ILE A 124 9.70 -3.03 -7.80
CA ILE A 124 9.00 -3.43 -9.04
C ILE A 124 9.84 -3.09 -10.27
N ARG A 125 10.39 -1.87 -10.34
CA ARG A 125 11.24 -1.44 -11.47
C ARG A 125 12.47 -2.33 -11.60
N GLU A 126 13.17 -2.59 -10.50
CA GLU A 126 14.36 -3.46 -10.48
C GLU A 126 14.05 -4.87 -10.95
N LEU A 127 13.02 -5.51 -10.41
CA LEU A 127 12.65 -6.87 -10.74
C LEU A 127 12.15 -7.03 -12.18
N ILE A 128 11.40 -6.07 -12.69
CA ILE A 128 10.90 -6.11 -14.07
C ILE A 128 12.01 -5.79 -15.08
N GLN A 129 12.97 -4.90 -14.74
CA GLN A 129 14.07 -4.53 -15.64
C GLN A 129 15.19 -5.58 -15.66
N GLN A 130 15.48 -6.23 -14.53
CA GLN A 130 16.56 -7.20 -14.39
C GLN A 130 16.17 -8.65 -14.72
N GLY A 131 14.93 -8.89 -15.16
CA GLY A 131 14.48 -10.25 -15.50
C GLY A 131 14.36 -11.20 -14.30
N GLY A 132 14.11 -10.66 -13.10
CA GLY A 132 13.67 -11.45 -11.93
C GLY A 132 14.76 -11.93 -10.97
N SER A 133 16.01 -11.44 -11.05
CA SER A 133 17.12 -11.95 -10.22
C SER A 133 17.68 -10.98 -9.16
N ALA A 134 17.03 -9.85 -8.89
CA ALA A 134 17.45 -8.96 -7.81
C ALA A 134 16.76 -9.34 -6.48
N GLU A 135 17.54 -9.57 -5.42
CA GLU A 135 17.02 -9.52 -4.06
C GLU A 135 16.58 -8.08 -3.77
N PRO A 136 15.39 -7.85 -3.13
CA PRO A 136 15.01 -6.51 -2.73
C PRO A 136 16.10 -5.95 -1.81
N ALA A 137 16.64 -4.79 -2.15
CA ALA A 137 17.65 -4.13 -1.35
C ALA A 137 17.17 -3.99 0.09
N ASP A 138 18.01 -4.36 1.05
CA ASP A 138 17.78 -4.10 2.47
C ASP A 138 17.72 -2.58 2.65
N GLY A 139 16.50 -2.04 2.58
CA GLY A 139 16.27 -0.64 2.88
C GLY A 139 16.53 -0.40 4.36
N GLU A 140 17.19 0.73 4.69
CA GLU A 140 17.38 1.19 6.06
C GLU A 140 16.11 0.95 6.88
N PRO A 141 16.27 0.45 8.13
CA PRO A 141 15.14 0.36 9.04
C PRO A 141 14.51 1.75 9.16
N PRO A 142 13.18 1.85 9.33
CA PRO A 142 12.53 3.13 9.55
C PRO A 142 13.30 3.86 10.65
N LEU A 143 13.66 5.12 10.40
CA LEU A 143 14.42 5.95 11.33
C LEU A 143 13.79 5.84 12.72
N PRO A 144 14.58 5.67 13.79
CA PRO A 144 14.04 5.56 15.12
C PRO A 144 13.19 6.77 15.42
N PHE A 145 11.99 6.50 15.95
CA PHE A 145 11.00 7.47 16.40
C PHE A 145 11.69 8.57 17.23
N ARG A 146 11.94 9.72 16.64
CA ARG A 146 12.22 10.95 17.37
C ARG A 146 10.87 11.56 17.66
N GLY A 147 10.54 11.66 18.94
CA GLY A 147 9.36 12.39 19.39
C GLY A 147 9.32 13.74 18.68
N ARG A 148 8.38 13.91 17.77
CA ARG A 148 8.25 15.12 16.96
C ARG A 148 7.64 16.22 17.81
N GLU A 149 8.26 17.39 17.76
CA GLU A 149 7.71 18.60 18.34
C GLU A 149 6.43 19.02 17.58
N LEU A 150 5.54 19.73 18.26
CA LEU A 150 4.19 20.18 17.87
C LEU A 150 4.09 21.03 16.56
N MET A 151 5.06 20.99 15.66
CA MET A 151 5.14 21.78 14.42
C MET A 151 5.33 20.96 13.14
N ASP A 152 5.20 19.65 13.18
CA ASP A 152 5.27 18.85 11.95
C ASP A 152 3.94 18.94 11.17
N PRO A 153 4.01 19.04 9.82
CA PRO A 153 2.81 19.07 9.00
C PRO A 153 1.99 17.79 9.20
N PRO A 154 0.64 17.87 9.14
CA PRO A 154 -0.23 16.73 9.42
C PRO A 154 -0.08 15.58 8.42
N ILE A 155 0.62 15.82 7.30
CA ILE A 155 0.99 14.83 6.28
C ILE A 155 2.33 15.21 5.64
N ASP A 156 3.13 14.22 5.29
CA ASP A 156 4.43 14.37 4.67
C ASP A 156 4.30 14.53 3.14
N LEU A 157 4.29 15.80 2.68
CA LEU A 157 4.19 16.12 1.26
C LEU A 157 5.46 15.75 0.47
N ASP A 158 6.63 15.78 1.07
CA ASP A 158 7.88 15.41 0.41
C ASP A 158 7.85 13.92 0.08
N ARG A 159 7.38 13.10 1.02
CA ARG A 159 7.13 11.67 0.79
C ARG A 159 6.11 11.41 -0.31
N LEU A 160 5.03 12.18 -0.35
CA LEU A 160 4.04 12.06 -1.42
C LEU A 160 4.61 12.50 -2.78
N ALA A 161 5.44 13.54 -2.80
CA ALA A 161 6.11 13.99 -4.02
C ALA A 161 7.11 12.95 -4.54
N GLU A 162 7.86 12.29 -3.66
CA GLU A 162 8.71 11.15 -4.02
C GLU A 162 7.93 9.99 -4.62
N ILE A 163 6.80 9.62 -4.00
CA ILE A 163 5.89 8.59 -4.50
C ILE A 163 5.35 8.92 -5.90
N ALA A 164 5.03 10.19 -6.11
CA ALA A 164 4.44 10.70 -7.33
C ALA A 164 5.48 11.09 -8.41
N ASP A 165 6.79 10.86 -8.14
CA ASP A 165 7.89 11.27 -9.04
C ASP A 165 7.81 12.76 -9.42
N GLY A 166 7.38 13.60 -8.49
CA GLY A 166 7.19 15.04 -8.63
C GLY A 166 5.91 15.46 -9.36
N ASP A 167 5.04 14.52 -9.76
CA ASP A 167 3.74 14.83 -10.40
C ASP A 167 2.74 15.37 -9.38
N ARG A 168 2.54 16.71 -9.38
CA ARG A 168 1.60 17.39 -8.46
C ARG A 168 0.15 16.90 -8.61
N GLN A 169 -0.27 16.52 -9.82
CA GLN A 169 -1.62 16.00 -10.04
C GLN A 169 -1.78 14.66 -9.33
N LEU A 170 -0.78 13.79 -9.45
CA LEU A 170 -0.78 12.48 -8.77
C LEU A 170 -0.74 12.65 -7.24
N VAL A 171 0.05 13.60 -6.70
CA VAL A 171 0.01 13.95 -5.27
C VAL A 171 -1.40 14.31 -4.82
N THR A 172 -2.10 15.16 -5.61
CA THR A 172 -3.48 15.57 -5.30
C THR A 172 -4.45 14.39 -5.36
N GLU A 173 -4.32 13.52 -6.35
CA GLU A 173 -5.16 12.33 -6.51
C GLU A 173 -4.95 11.34 -5.36
N ILE A 174 -3.70 11.10 -4.94
CA ILE A 174 -3.35 10.24 -3.79
C ILE A 174 -3.96 10.79 -2.50
N GLY A 175 -3.79 12.09 -2.24
CA GLY A 175 -4.33 12.73 -1.04
C GLY A 175 -5.85 12.70 -1.00
N SER A 176 -6.52 12.99 -2.13
CA SER A 176 -7.97 12.92 -2.24
C SER A 176 -8.51 11.51 -2.00
N LEU A 177 -7.82 10.50 -2.54
CA LEU A 177 -8.19 9.09 -2.32
C LEU A 177 -8.00 8.68 -0.85
N TYR A 178 -6.88 9.10 -0.22
CA TYR A 178 -6.64 8.88 1.19
C TYR A 178 -7.77 9.46 2.05
N LEU A 179 -8.08 10.76 1.88
CA LEU A 179 -9.12 11.44 2.65
C LEU A 179 -10.50 10.79 2.49
N ALA A 180 -10.89 10.44 1.26
CA ALA A 180 -12.15 9.76 1.00
C ALA A 180 -12.23 8.39 1.69
N THR A 181 -11.11 7.67 1.76
CA THR A 181 -11.10 6.33 2.34
C THR A 181 -10.96 6.36 3.85
N ALA A 182 -10.15 7.27 4.41
CA ALA A 182 -10.09 7.51 5.84
C ALA A 182 -11.48 7.90 6.38
N GLY A 183 -12.18 8.79 5.69
CA GLY A 183 -13.57 9.15 6.05
C GLY A 183 -14.51 7.94 6.10
N ARG A 184 -14.44 7.02 5.12
CA ARG A 184 -15.25 5.79 5.16
C ARG A 184 -14.91 4.89 6.34
N TYR A 185 -13.61 4.71 6.65
CA TYR A 185 -13.23 3.91 7.82
C TYR A 185 -13.77 4.51 9.13
N LEU A 186 -13.74 5.84 9.28
CA LEU A 186 -14.29 6.52 10.45
C LEU A 186 -15.81 6.37 10.54
N GLU A 187 -16.53 6.48 9.42
CA GLU A 187 -17.97 6.19 9.37
C GLU A 187 -18.29 4.74 9.75
N ASP A 188 -17.50 3.78 9.25
CA ASP A 188 -17.68 2.37 9.56
C ASP A 188 -17.34 2.06 11.02
N MET A 189 -16.31 2.70 11.62
CA MET A 189 -16.03 2.64 13.06
C MET A 189 -17.20 3.14 13.90
N ARG A 190 -17.83 4.27 13.53
CA ARG A 190 -19.02 4.77 14.22
C ARG A 190 -20.20 3.79 14.20
N ARG A 191 -20.33 3.00 13.12
CA ARG A 191 -21.36 1.97 13.00
C ARG A 191 -21.04 0.70 13.77
N ALA A 192 -19.76 0.44 14.00
CA ALA A 192 -19.25 -0.79 14.61
C ALA A 192 -18.89 -0.63 16.10
N MET A 193 -19.39 0.42 16.79
CA MET A 193 -19.01 0.71 18.20
C MET A 193 -19.28 -0.44 19.20
N ASP A 194 -20.17 -1.36 18.85
CA ASP A 194 -20.48 -2.54 19.67
C ASP A 194 -19.73 -3.81 19.19
N ASP A 195 -18.83 -3.70 18.19
CA ASP A 195 -18.07 -4.81 17.60
C ASP A 195 -16.55 -4.56 17.68
N ASP A 196 -15.94 -4.98 18.78
CA ASP A 196 -14.50 -4.78 19.05
C ASP A 196 -13.61 -5.37 17.92
N ALA A 197 -13.97 -6.52 17.37
CA ALA A 197 -13.18 -7.17 16.33
C ALA A 197 -13.21 -6.38 15.00
N GLU A 198 -14.36 -5.82 14.65
CA GLU A 198 -14.49 -4.96 13.48
C GLU A 198 -13.79 -3.62 13.69
N LEU A 199 -13.85 -3.04 14.91
CA LEU A 199 -13.11 -1.82 15.26
C LEU A 199 -11.61 -2.01 15.15
N GLU A 200 -11.06 -3.12 15.68
CA GLU A 200 -9.64 -3.48 15.55
C GLU A 200 -9.23 -3.58 14.08
N ARG A 201 -10.02 -4.26 13.25
CA ARG A 201 -9.78 -4.41 11.82
C ARG A 201 -9.77 -3.08 11.08
N LEU A 202 -10.72 -2.19 11.38
CA LEU A 202 -10.82 -0.86 10.78
C LEU A 202 -9.67 0.05 11.21
N ALA A 203 -9.29 0.00 12.50
CA ALA A 203 -8.15 0.73 13.04
C ALA A 203 -6.83 0.28 12.38
N HIS A 204 -6.62 -1.03 12.23
CA HIS A 204 -5.48 -1.58 11.50
C HIS A 204 -5.41 -1.07 10.06
N ALA A 205 -6.54 -1.08 9.35
CA ALA A 205 -6.62 -0.61 7.97
C ALA A 205 -6.31 0.90 7.85
N LEU A 206 -6.87 1.72 8.75
CA LEU A 206 -6.62 3.17 8.79
C LEU A 206 -5.16 3.48 9.13
N LYS A 207 -4.56 2.77 10.11
CA LYS A 207 -3.13 2.88 10.44
C LYS A 207 -2.24 2.67 9.22
N GLY A 208 -2.45 1.55 8.52
CA GLY A 208 -1.67 1.21 7.33
C GLY A 208 -1.81 2.25 6.22
N ALA A 209 -3.04 2.72 5.97
CA ALA A 209 -3.32 3.76 4.99
C ALA A 209 -2.60 5.07 5.31
N SER A 210 -2.66 5.49 6.57
CA SER A 210 -2.09 6.76 7.04
C SER A 210 -0.56 6.74 6.97
N ARG A 211 0.08 5.64 7.38
CA ARG A 211 1.53 5.45 7.24
C ARG A 211 2.00 5.50 5.79
N ASN A 212 1.22 4.98 4.86
CA ASN A 212 1.58 5.00 3.44
C ASN A 212 1.68 6.40 2.86
N VAL A 213 0.86 7.33 3.32
CA VAL A 213 0.85 8.73 2.86
C VAL A 213 1.60 9.68 3.78
N GLY A 214 2.17 9.20 4.88
CA GLY A 214 2.88 10.03 5.86
C GLY A 214 1.97 10.84 6.79
N ALA A 215 0.72 10.42 7.02
CA ALA A 215 -0.19 11.00 7.99
C ALA A 215 0.06 10.37 9.38
N GLU A 216 1.23 10.68 9.97
CA GLU A 216 1.74 9.97 11.15
C GLU A 216 0.83 10.13 12.36
N ARG A 217 0.26 11.32 12.61
CA ARG A 217 -0.67 11.55 13.74
C ARG A 217 -1.90 10.65 13.64
N VAL A 218 -2.48 10.51 12.44
CA VAL A 218 -3.62 9.61 12.23
C VAL A 218 -3.20 8.16 12.44
N ALA A 219 -2.00 7.79 11.97
CA ALA A 219 -1.46 6.44 12.13
C ALA A 219 -1.24 6.07 13.60
N GLU A 220 -0.70 6.98 14.41
CA GLU A 220 -0.48 6.78 15.85
C GLU A 220 -1.80 6.62 16.62
N LEU A 221 -2.80 7.46 16.33
CA LEU A 221 -4.13 7.34 16.93
C LEU A 221 -4.81 6.01 16.54
N ALA A 222 -4.69 5.62 15.27
CA ALA A 222 -5.24 4.36 14.79
C ALA A 222 -4.51 3.15 15.41
N GLU A 223 -3.20 3.22 15.65
CA GLU A 223 -2.43 2.19 16.36
C GLU A 223 -2.86 2.07 17.83
N ALA A 224 -3.12 3.20 18.48
CA ALA A 224 -3.66 3.19 19.84
C ALA A 224 -5.06 2.55 19.89
N ALA A 225 -5.92 2.83 18.91
CA ALA A 225 -7.23 2.23 18.75
C ALA A 225 -7.17 0.71 18.54
N GLU A 226 -6.26 0.24 17.68
CA GLU A 226 -6.02 -1.18 17.42
C GLU A 226 -5.56 -1.93 18.67
N THR A 227 -4.68 -1.32 19.49
CA THR A 227 -4.03 -2.02 20.61
C THR A 227 -4.79 -1.93 21.92
N ARG A 228 -5.57 -0.87 22.15
CA ARG A 228 -6.23 -0.55 23.42
C ARG A 228 -7.75 -0.55 23.31
N GLY A 229 -8.29 -0.72 22.11
CA GLY A 229 -9.67 -0.45 21.81
C GLY A 229 -9.92 1.05 21.61
N ILE A 230 -11.11 1.40 21.14
CA ILE A 230 -11.52 2.78 20.84
C ILE A 230 -12.93 3.02 21.33
N ASP A 231 -13.15 4.17 21.95
CA ASP A 231 -14.46 4.70 22.32
C ASP A 231 -14.86 5.84 21.37
N GLU A 232 -16.05 6.41 21.61
CA GLU A 232 -16.59 7.50 20.80
C GLU A 232 -15.66 8.72 20.78
N ALA A 233 -15.04 9.05 21.90
CA ALA A 233 -14.08 10.16 22.00
C ALA A 233 -12.79 9.86 21.19
N GLY A 234 -12.35 8.62 21.16
CA GLY A 234 -11.23 8.18 20.32
C GLY A 234 -11.53 8.29 18.82
N VAL A 235 -12.74 7.97 18.38
CA VAL A 235 -13.18 8.18 16.99
C VAL A 235 -13.20 9.67 16.65
N GLU A 236 -13.69 10.52 17.54
CA GLU A 236 -13.66 11.99 17.35
C GLU A 236 -12.24 12.54 17.21
N LEU A 237 -11.27 12.02 17.97
CA LEU A 237 -9.87 12.41 17.84
C LEU A 237 -9.28 12.00 16.49
N LEU A 238 -9.63 10.83 15.98
CA LEU A 238 -9.24 10.38 14.65
C LEU A 238 -9.85 11.26 13.55
N GLU A 239 -11.12 11.64 13.68
CA GLU A 239 -11.80 12.55 12.75
C GLU A 239 -11.11 13.91 12.71
N GLN A 240 -10.78 14.47 13.87
CA GLN A 240 -10.06 15.73 13.97
C GLN A 240 -8.70 15.66 13.26
N ALA A 241 -7.95 14.59 13.50
CA ALA A 241 -6.65 14.41 12.85
C ALA A 241 -6.76 14.25 11.32
N VAL A 242 -7.78 13.57 10.82
CA VAL A 242 -8.04 13.46 9.37
C VAL A 242 -8.48 14.80 8.79
N GLU A 243 -9.25 15.60 9.54
CA GLU A 243 -9.66 16.94 9.10
C GLU A 243 -8.49 17.92 9.05
N GLU A 244 -7.52 17.83 9.97
CA GLU A 244 -6.26 18.59 9.88
C GLU A 244 -5.48 18.25 8.60
N VAL A 245 -5.42 16.98 8.22
CA VAL A 245 -4.82 16.56 6.94
C VAL A 245 -5.58 17.16 5.76
N ARG A 246 -6.92 17.15 5.78
CA ARG A 246 -7.75 17.74 4.74
C ARG A 246 -7.47 19.23 4.57
N HIS A 247 -7.50 19.97 5.66
CA HIS A 247 -7.29 21.43 5.66
C HIS A 247 -5.90 21.77 5.11
N PHE A 248 -4.87 21.08 5.57
CA PHE A 248 -3.50 21.26 5.08
C PHE A 248 -3.36 20.98 3.57
N PHE A 249 -4.04 19.95 3.07
CA PHE A 249 -4.07 19.64 1.64
C PHE A 249 -4.74 20.76 0.83
N GLU A 250 -5.88 21.24 1.28
CA GLU A 250 -6.62 22.33 0.62
C GLU A 250 -5.83 23.63 0.58
N GLU A 251 -5.16 23.98 1.69
CA GLU A 251 -4.31 25.17 1.74
C GLU A 251 -3.08 25.06 0.84
N THR A 252 -2.37 23.91 0.90
CA THR A 252 -1.08 23.77 0.23
C THR A 252 -1.21 23.50 -1.27
N LEU A 253 -2.19 22.69 -1.68
CA LEU A 253 -2.40 22.33 -3.08
C LEU A 253 -3.48 23.17 -3.76
N GLY A 254 -4.43 23.74 -3.01
CA GLY A 254 -5.45 24.65 -3.50
C GLY A 254 -4.93 26.07 -3.83
N ALA A 255 -3.88 26.53 -3.15
CA ALA A 255 -3.26 27.82 -3.41
C ALA A 255 -2.58 27.92 -4.79
N GLY A 256 -2.16 26.80 -5.36
CA GLY A 256 -1.52 26.75 -6.68
C GLY A 256 -2.47 26.98 -7.87
N ARG A 257 -3.80 27.10 -7.66
CA ARG A 257 -4.77 27.44 -8.72
C ARG A 257 -4.97 28.91 -8.95
N ARG A 258 -4.45 29.80 -8.08
CA ARG A 258 -4.65 31.26 -8.19
C ARG A 258 -3.56 32.01 -8.93
N ASP A 259 -2.40 31.40 -9.16
CA ASP A 259 -1.26 32.07 -9.82
C ASP A 259 -1.09 31.76 -11.32
N GLY A 260 -1.97 30.94 -11.92
CA GLY A 260 -1.90 30.53 -13.33
C GLY A 260 -2.86 31.24 -14.28
N ASP A 261 -3.73 32.16 -13.83
CA ASP A 261 -4.78 32.77 -14.66
C ASP A 261 -4.66 34.31 -14.77
N SER A 262 -3.43 34.79 -14.74
CA SER A 262 -3.13 36.21 -15.00
C SER A 262 -1.81 36.36 -15.74
N ALA A 263 -1.80 36.00 -17.04
CA ALA A 263 -0.85 36.50 -18.02
C ALA A 263 -1.41 36.36 -19.44
#